data_a8c0625621f03ab6899ca4c8ba64ccb8
#
_entry.id   a8c0625621f03ab6899ca4c8ba64ccb8
#
_cell.length_a   1.000
_cell.length_b   1.000
_cell.length_c   1.000
_cell.angle_alpha   90.00
_cell.angle_beta   90.00
_cell.angle_gamma   90.00
#
_symmetry.space_group_name_H-M   'P 1'
#
loop_
_entity.id
_entity.type
_entity.pdbx_description
1 polymer ?
#
loop_
_entity_poly.entity_id
_entity_poly.type
_entity_poly.pdbx_seq_one_letter_code
_entity_poly.pdbx_strand_id
1 'polypeptide(L)'
;WGAPHGAETMARALENSCNPVFTQLALRLGSERFYQYLHAFGLGRRTGIDLYGEAGGILIGQSRVKNVDLARIGFGQSVAVTPIQMITAACAVVNGGRLMKPYLVEAIEDSDGNLLRQTSPQVAATPISAQTSATMRRLLYGVVENGGGKNAKTSGYAIGGKTGTAQIYKNGKIESNLHIGSFVGFAPAESPKVALLVTVNEAKVKPDFGGTTAAPFAAQIFEEILPLLGVAKTDGSAEAERVTMPDVTGMDVRDAKAILREAGIDAVTDGESPRVTGQLPPAGTTVQAGFCAMLYVTGETAPQAQDYARVPDVLGLDMRESAQALRLDGFEMNAQGDGLAARQSPIGGSYAPEGTQVLVTFEMP
;
A
#
# COMPACT_ATOMS: atom_id res chain seq x y z
N TRP A 1 16.79 -16.71 13.90
CA TRP A 1 15.72 -17.64 14.03
C TRP A 1 15.38 -17.69 15.51
N GLY A 2 14.11 -17.55 15.87
CA GLY A 2 13.67 -17.29 17.23
C GLY A 2 13.69 -18.54 18.15
N ALA A 3 13.37 -18.31 19.43
CA ALA A 3 13.13 -19.37 20.39
C ALA A 3 12.00 -20.33 19.92
N PRO A 4 11.97 -21.59 20.34
CA PRO A 4 10.91 -22.51 19.99
C PRO A 4 9.55 -22.00 20.52
N HIS A 5 8.53 -22.06 19.68
CA HIS A 5 7.19 -21.53 20.01
C HIS A 5 6.36 -22.50 20.87
N GLY A 6 6.81 -23.76 21.06
CA GLY A 6 6.05 -24.78 21.78
C GLY A 6 4.82 -25.26 21.02
N ALA A 7 3.77 -25.63 21.72
CA ALA A 7 2.49 -26.04 21.14
C ALA A 7 1.71 -24.80 20.68
N GLU A 8 1.34 -24.74 19.39
CA GLU A 8 0.64 -23.62 18.78
C GLU A 8 -0.69 -24.04 18.17
N THR A 9 -1.66 -23.15 18.25
CA THR A 9 -2.86 -23.23 17.40
C THR A 9 -2.51 -22.90 15.95
N MET A 10 -3.37 -23.27 15.01
CA MET A 10 -3.19 -22.89 13.59
C MET A 10 -3.09 -21.37 13.39
N ALA A 11 -3.88 -20.59 14.13
CA ALA A 11 -3.83 -19.13 14.07
C ALA A 11 -2.45 -18.59 14.50
N ARG A 12 -1.94 -19.06 15.67
CA ARG A 12 -0.60 -18.66 16.15
C ARG A 12 0.51 -19.12 15.24
N ALA A 13 0.42 -20.33 14.69
CA ALA A 13 1.41 -20.83 13.72
C ALA A 13 1.47 -19.97 12.46
N LEU A 14 0.33 -19.45 11.99
CA LEU A 14 0.27 -18.53 10.85
C LEU A 14 0.81 -17.14 11.21
N GLU A 15 0.45 -16.60 12.38
CA GLU A 15 0.93 -15.32 12.93
C GLU A 15 2.46 -15.33 13.09
N ASN A 16 3.01 -16.42 13.65
CA ASN A 16 4.45 -16.61 13.86
C ASN A 16 5.20 -17.12 12.62
N SER A 17 4.46 -17.45 11.54
CA SER A 17 5.06 -18.07 10.34
C SER A 17 5.89 -19.33 10.69
N CYS A 18 5.31 -20.23 11.49
CA CYS A 18 6.01 -21.36 12.09
C CYS A 18 6.33 -22.45 11.06
N ASN A 19 7.56 -22.47 10.53
CA ASN A 19 7.99 -23.41 9.50
C ASN A 19 7.77 -24.89 9.89
N PRO A 20 8.05 -25.35 11.15
CA PRO A 20 7.77 -26.72 11.57
C PRO A 20 6.30 -27.12 11.41
N VAL A 21 5.35 -26.24 11.73
CA VAL A 21 3.91 -26.52 11.58
C VAL A 21 3.56 -26.68 10.11
N PHE A 22 3.98 -25.76 9.24
CA PHE A 22 3.68 -25.83 7.79
C PHE A 22 4.37 -27.02 7.13
N THR A 23 5.57 -27.37 7.56
CA THR A 23 6.25 -28.62 7.15
C THR A 23 5.39 -29.86 7.47
N GLN A 24 4.91 -29.96 8.72
CA GLN A 24 4.07 -31.09 9.13
C GLN A 24 2.76 -31.15 8.35
N LEU A 25 2.12 -30.00 8.11
CA LEU A 25 0.89 -29.94 7.32
C LEU A 25 1.11 -30.39 5.87
N ALA A 26 2.20 -29.94 5.23
CA ALA A 26 2.53 -30.37 3.88
C ALA A 26 2.78 -31.88 3.80
N LEU A 27 3.55 -32.44 4.73
CA LEU A 27 3.81 -33.87 4.81
C LEU A 27 2.53 -34.68 5.09
N ARG A 28 1.63 -34.20 5.95
CA ARG A 28 0.32 -34.83 6.22
C ARG A 28 -0.61 -34.79 5.02
N LEU A 29 -0.57 -33.70 4.24
CA LEU A 29 -1.37 -33.56 3.02
C LEU A 29 -0.88 -34.50 1.92
N GLY A 30 0.42 -34.74 1.87
CA GLY A 30 1.09 -35.56 0.86
C GLY A 30 1.27 -34.81 -0.47
N SER A 31 2.19 -35.28 -1.30
CA SER A 31 2.56 -34.59 -2.56
C SER A 31 1.40 -34.51 -3.55
N GLU A 32 0.56 -35.51 -3.64
CA GLU A 32 -0.55 -35.55 -4.58
C GLU A 32 -1.55 -34.41 -4.30
N ARG A 33 -2.13 -34.34 -3.10
CA ARG A 33 -3.08 -33.29 -2.72
C ARG A 33 -2.42 -31.92 -2.71
N PHE A 34 -1.18 -31.82 -2.27
CA PHE A 34 -0.45 -30.55 -2.25
C PHE A 34 -0.33 -29.97 -3.66
N TYR A 35 0.06 -30.78 -4.65
CA TYR A 35 0.16 -30.35 -6.04
C TYR A 35 -1.20 -30.08 -6.69
N GLN A 36 -2.24 -30.83 -6.34
CA GLN A 36 -3.61 -30.49 -6.77
C GLN A 36 -3.99 -29.06 -6.38
N TYR A 37 -3.69 -28.66 -5.13
CA TYR A 37 -3.95 -27.29 -4.68
C TYR A 37 -3.02 -26.27 -5.33
N LEU A 38 -1.72 -26.52 -5.46
CA LEU A 38 -0.80 -25.64 -6.18
C LEU A 38 -1.35 -25.29 -7.58
N HIS A 39 -1.75 -26.31 -8.32
CA HIS A 39 -2.30 -26.13 -9.66
C HIS A 39 -3.70 -25.49 -9.66
N ALA A 40 -4.55 -25.82 -8.68
CA ALA A 40 -5.86 -25.20 -8.54
C ALA A 40 -5.74 -23.69 -8.26
N PHE A 41 -4.70 -23.27 -7.52
CA PHE A 41 -4.36 -21.86 -7.32
C PHE A 41 -3.58 -21.22 -8.49
N GLY A 42 -3.40 -21.92 -9.61
CA GLY A 42 -2.76 -21.40 -10.80
C GLY A 42 -1.24 -21.32 -10.77
N LEU A 43 -0.58 -21.87 -9.73
CA LEU A 43 0.87 -21.85 -9.62
C LEU A 43 1.53 -22.85 -10.58
N GLY A 44 2.71 -22.49 -11.10
CA GLY A 44 3.48 -23.29 -12.05
C GLY A 44 2.98 -23.28 -13.49
N ARG A 45 2.06 -22.39 -13.85
CA ARG A 45 1.56 -22.18 -15.21
C ARG A 45 1.25 -20.70 -15.45
N ARG A 46 1.24 -20.27 -16.71
CA ARG A 46 0.84 -18.91 -17.09
C ARG A 46 -0.59 -18.61 -16.63
N THR A 47 -0.82 -17.38 -16.14
CA THR A 47 -2.17 -16.93 -15.74
C THR A 47 -3.04 -16.60 -16.95
N GLY A 48 -2.42 -16.29 -18.07
CA GLY A 48 -3.07 -15.85 -19.30
C GLY A 48 -3.50 -14.39 -19.24
N ILE A 49 -2.79 -13.57 -18.44
CA ILE A 49 -2.93 -12.11 -18.48
C ILE A 49 -2.64 -11.59 -19.90
N ASP A 50 -3.28 -10.52 -20.28
CA ASP A 50 -3.17 -9.86 -21.61
C ASP A 50 -1.86 -9.07 -21.78
N LEU A 51 -0.74 -9.62 -21.28
CA LEU A 51 0.61 -9.11 -21.43
C LEU A 51 1.52 -10.13 -22.14
N TYR A 52 2.42 -9.63 -22.99
CA TYR A 52 3.43 -10.46 -23.61
C TYR A 52 4.55 -10.84 -22.62
N GLY A 53 5.18 -12.00 -22.87
CA GLY A 53 6.36 -12.44 -22.11
C GLY A 53 6.07 -13.05 -20.73
N GLU A 54 4.83 -13.43 -20.44
CA GLU A 54 4.48 -14.08 -19.17
C GLU A 54 5.26 -15.39 -18.96
N ALA A 55 5.93 -15.50 -17.81
CA ALA A 55 6.62 -16.73 -17.39
C ALA A 55 5.68 -17.65 -16.59
N GLY A 56 5.95 -18.97 -16.62
CA GLY A 56 5.13 -19.97 -15.93
C GLY A 56 5.53 -20.26 -14.47
N GLY A 57 6.60 -19.61 -13.96
CA GLY A 57 7.20 -19.99 -12.67
C GLY A 57 8.00 -21.31 -12.80
N ILE A 58 8.57 -21.77 -11.69
CA ILE A 58 9.37 -23.02 -11.63
C ILE A 58 8.88 -23.85 -10.44
N LEU A 59 8.33 -25.02 -10.71
CA LEU A 59 7.99 -26.03 -9.73
C LEU A 59 8.76 -27.32 -10.03
N ILE A 60 9.18 -28.04 -8.99
CA ILE A 60 9.67 -29.40 -9.13
C ILE A 60 8.52 -30.27 -9.64
N GLY A 61 8.72 -31.07 -10.68
CA GLY A 61 7.67 -31.97 -11.17
C GLY A 61 7.22 -32.94 -10.06
N GLN A 62 5.92 -33.10 -9.87
CA GLN A 62 5.32 -33.89 -8.78
C GLN A 62 5.94 -35.29 -8.63
N SER A 63 6.21 -36.00 -9.73
CA SER A 63 6.81 -37.32 -9.74
C SER A 63 8.25 -37.38 -9.21
N ARG A 64 8.93 -36.24 -9.10
CA ARG A 64 10.31 -36.11 -8.61
C ARG A 64 10.40 -35.58 -7.19
N VAL A 65 9.27 -35.15 -6.61
CA VAL A 65 9.23 -34.55 -5.28
C VAL A 65 9.45 -35.60 -4.21
N LYS A 66 10.48 -35.41 -3.40
CA LYS A 66 10.75 -36.19 -2.20
C LYS A 66 10.15 -35.51 -0.96
N ASN A 67 10.04 -36.22 0.14
CA ASN A 67 9.51 -35.66 1.39
C ASN A 67 10.26 -34.39 1.85
N VAL A 68 11.60 -34.34 1.64
CA VAL A 68 12.39 -33.14 1.97
C VAL A 68 12.02 -31.94 1.09
N ASP A 69 11.71 -32.18 -0.18
CA ASP A 69 11.28 -31.13 -1.10
C ASP A 69 9.87 -30.65 -0.72
N LEU A 70 8.96 -31.60 -0.46
CA LEU A 70 7.60 -31.29 -0.01
C LEU A 70 7.59 -30.49 1.30
N ALA A 71 8.47 -30.84 2.25
CA ALA A 71 8.67 -30.13 3.49
C ALA A 71 9.07 -28.65 3.24
N ARG A 72 10.03 -28.42 2.32
CA ARG A 72 10.51 -27.09 1.95
C ARG A 72 9.44 -26.29 1.22
N ILE A 73 8.76 -26.90 0.26
CA ILE A 73 7.65 -26.26 -0.46
C ILE A 73 6.55 -25.86 0.51
N GLY A 74 6.28 -26.66 1.54
CA GLY A 74 5.26 -26.42 2.54
C GLY A 74 5.39 -25.10 3.32
N PHE A 75 6.62 -24.60 3.50
CA PHE A 75 6.85 -23.27 4.08
C PHE A 75 7.37 -22.24 3.07
N GLY A 76 7.19 -22.49 1.76
CA GLY A 76 7.43 -21.51 0.70
C GLY A 76 8.86 -21.47 0.14
N GLN A 77 9.67 -22.50 0.35
CA GLN A 77 11.00 -22.63 -0.24
C GLN A 77 10.99 -23.63 -1.41
N SER A 78 12.03 -23.62 -2.24
CA SER A 78 12.19 -24.54 -3.40
C SER A 78 11.08 -24.41 -4.46
N VAL A 79 10.41 -23.28 -4.51
CA VAL A 79 9.44 -22.89 -5.54
C VAL A 79 9.76 -21.48 -6.03
N ALA A 80 9.56 -21.24 -7.31
CA ALA A 80 9.62 -19.89 -7.87
C ALA A 80 8.32 -19.62 -8.63
N VAL A 81 7.61 -18.57 -8.21
CA VAL A 81 6.37 -18.12 -8.82
C VAL A 81 6.50 -16.68 -9.29
N THR A 82 5.76 -16.32 -10.30
CA THR A 82 5.76 -14.91 -10.74
C THR A 82 4.92 -14.05 -9.79
N PRO A 83 5.20 -12.74 -9.70
CA PRO A 83 4.37 -11.82 -8.90
C PRO A 83 2.88 -11.91 -9.26
N ILE A 84 2.55 -12.01 -10.55
CA ILE A 84 1.16 -12.11 -10.99
C ILE A 84 0.51 -13.44 -10.58
N GLN A 85 1.24 -14.56 -10.58
CA GLN A 85 0.73 -15.82 -10.03
C GLN A 85 0.46 -15.70 -8.53
N MET A 86 1.40 -15.10 -7.78
CA MET A 86 1.26 -14.94 -6.32
C MET A 86 0.07 -14.07 -5.95
N ILE A 87 -0.07 -12.89 -6.56
CA ILE A 87 -1.19 -11.99 -6.23
C ILE A 87 -2.54 -12.59 -6.65
N THR A 88 -2.60 -13.27 -7.81
CA THR A 88 -3.81 -13.93 -8.29
C THR A 88 -4.24 -15.06 -7.36
N ALA A 89 -3.29 -15.89 -6.89
CA ALA A 89 -3.53 -16.94 -5.90
C ALA A 89 -3.98 -16.36 -4.55
N ALA A 90 -3.33 -15.30 -4.09
CA ALA A 90 -3.71 -14.60 -2.85
C ALA A 90 -5.13 -14.01 -2.95
N CYS A 91 -5.49 -13.39 -4.07
CA CYS A 91 -6.85 -12.94 -4.33
C CYS A 91 -7.86 -14.09 -4.22
N ALA A 92 -7.56 -15.27 -4.77
CA ALA A 92 -8.44 -16.43 -4.64
C ALA A 92 -8.64 -16.88 -3.18
N VAL A 93 -7.62 -16.72 -2.32
CA VAL A 93 -7.76 -17.01 -0.88
C VAL A 93 -8.76 -16.09 -0.20
N VAL A 94 -8.91 -14.82 -0.64
CA VAL A 94 -9.66 -13.81 0.11
C VAL A 94 -10.97 -13.34 -0.56
N ASN A 95 -11.22 -13.69 -1.83
CA ASN A 95 -12.38 -13.25 -2.61
C ASN A 95 -13.56 -14.24 -2.67
N GLY A 96 -13.64 -15.16 -1.73
CA GLY A 96 -14.65 -16.23 -1.73
C GLY A 96 -14.18 -17.51 -2.40
N GLY A 97 -12.87 -17.69 -2.62
CA GLY A 97 -12.28 -18.91 -3.12
C GLY A 97 -12.16 -18.99 -4.64
N ARG A 98 -12.39 -17.92 -5.37
CA ARG A 98 -12.41 -17.88 -6.82
C ARG A 98 -11.07 -17.42 -7.41
N LEU A 99 -10.39 -18.28 -8.16
CA LEU A 99 -9.23 -17.89 -8.95
C LEU A 99 -9.73 -17.19 -10.23
N MET A 100 -9.47 -15.89 -10.31
CA MET A 100 -9.85 -15.08 -11.47
C MET A 100 -8.73 -15.07 -12.51
N LYS A 101 -9.09 -15.02 -13.80
CA LYS A 101 -8.13 -14.72 -14.85
C LYS A 101 -7.80 -13.23 -14.78
N PRO A 102 -6.52 -12.85 -14.55
CA PRO A 102 -6.15 -11.43 -14.51
C PRO A 102 -6.19 -10.81 -15.92
N TYR A 103 -6.50 -9.53 -16.01
CA TYR A 103 -6.44 -8.73 -17.22
C TYR A 103 -6.14 -7.26 -16.89
N LEU A 104 -5.60 -6.51 -17.84
CA LEU A 104 -5.32 -5.08 -17.74
C LEU A 104 -6.23 -4.27 -18.68
N VAL A 105 -6.53 -4.81 -19.86
CA VAL A 105 -7.34 -4.12 -20.86
C VAL A 105 -8.81 -4.37 -20.57
N GLU A 106 -9.51 -3.36 -20.08
CA GLU A 106 -10.94 -3.43 -19.83
C GLU A 106 -11.75 -3.31 -21.12
N ALA A 107 -11.41 -2.33 -21.97
CA ALA A 107 -12.11 -2.08 -23.23
C ALA A 107 -11.15 -1.62 -24.31
N ILE A 108 -11.53 -1.84 -25.55
CA ILE A 108 -10.90 -1.27 -26.75
C ILE A 108 -11.98 -0.54 -27.52
N GLU A 109 -11.75 0.73 -27.84
CA GLU A 109 -12.65 1.59 -28.60
C GLU A 109 -11.94 2.07 -29.87
N ASP A 110 -12.71 2.38 -30.91
CA ASP A 110 -12.21 3.02 -32.13
C ASP A 110 -12.06 4.55 -31.94
N SER A 111 -11.60 5.24 -32.98
CA SER A 111 -11.43 6.70 -32.96
C SER A 111 -12.74 7.49 -32.78
N ASP A 112 -13.87 6.86 -33.04
CA ASP A 112 -15.20 7.46 -32.95
C ASP A 112 -15.89 7.14 -31.61
N GLY A 113 -15.18 6.42 -30.70
CA GLY A 113 -15.68 6.01 -29.38
C GLY A 113 -16.58 4.77 -29.40
N ASN A 114 -16.63 4.03 -30.53
CA ASN A 114 -17.41 2.80 -30.57
C ASN A 114 -16.61 1.67 -29.90
N LEU A 115 -17.30 0.92 -29.05
CA LEU A 115 -16.74 -0.21 -28.33
C LEU A 115 -16.43 -1.37 -29.29
N LEU A 116 -15.15 -1.66 -29.52
CA LEU A 116 -14.70 -2.79 -30.36
C LEU A 116 -14.59 -4.09 -29.54
N ARG A 117 -14.20 -3.97 -28.27
CA ARG A 117 -14.02 -5.13 -27.37
C ARG A 117 -14.18 -4.70 -25.93
N GLN A 118 -14.86 -5.52 -25.13
CA GLN A 118 -14.90 -5.40 -23.67
C GLN A 118 -14.46 -6.70 -23.03
N THR A 119 -13.62 -6.61 -22.01
CA THR A 119 -13.20 -7.74 -21.21
C THR A 119 -14.15 -7.90 -20.01
N SER A 120 -14.63 -9.11 -19.78
CA SER A 120 -15.44 -9.44 -18.62
C SER A 120 -14.65 -10.32 -17.64
N PRO A 121 -14.84 -10.17 -16.31
CA PRO A 121 -14.20 -11.03 -15.32
C PRO A 121 -14.51 -12.52 -15.56
N GLN A 122 -13.50 -13.37 -15.54
CA GLN A 122 -13.62 -14.81 -15.75
C GLN A 122 -13.06 -15.59 -14.56
N VAL A 123 -13.84 -16.52 -14.03
CA VAL A 123 -13.41 -17.47 -13.00
C VAL A 123 -12.67 -18.62 -13.68
N ALA A 124 -11.38 -18.76 -13.40
CA ALA A 124 -10.55 -19.85 -13.95
C ALA A 124 -10.66 -21.15 -13.13
N ALA A 125 -10.84 -21.03 -11.81
CA ALA A 125 -11.01 -22.16 -10.88
C ALA A 125 -11.63 -21.70 -9.56
N THR A 126 -12.05 -22.67 -8.73
CA THR A 126 -12.53 -22.42 -7.36
C THR A 126 -11.78 -23.35 -6.39
N PRO A 127 -10.51 -23.01 -6.04
CA PRO A 127 -9.66 -23.88 -5.26
C PRO A 127 -10.13 -24.14 -3.82
N ILE A 128 -10.86 -23.22 -3.23
CA ILE A 128 -11.40 -23.34 -1.86
C ILE A 128 -12.85 -22.84 -1.79
N SER A 129 -13.57 -23.24 -0.75
CA SER A 129 -14.92 -22.75 -0.49
C SER A 129 -14.94 -21.29 0.02
N ALA A 130 -16.06 -20.62 -0.13
CA ALA A 130 -16.28 -19.28 0.43
C ALA A 130 -16.11 -19.24 1.96
N GLN A 131 -16.51 -20.31 2.64
CA GLN A 131 -16.33 -20.46 4.09
C GLN A 131 -14.83 -20.55 4.48
N THR A 132 -14.04 -21.33 3.73
CA THR A 132 -12.59 -21.41 3.92
C THR A 132 -11.94 -20.05 3.66
N SER A 133 -12.35 -19.35 2.60
CA SER A 133 -11.90 -17.99 2.30
C SER A 133 -12.18 -17.02 3.45
N ALA A 134 -13.40 -17.04 4.01
CA ALA A 134 -13.76 -16.20 5.17
C ALA A 134 -12.90 -16.53 6.41
N THR A 135 -12.63 -17.81 6.65
CA THR A 135 -11.71 -18.23 7.72
C THR A 135 -10.30 -17.72 7.48
N MET A 136 -9.79 -17.84 6.26
CA MET A 136 -8.45 -17.34 5.90
C MET A 136 -8.33 -15.82 6.06
N ARG A 137 -9.34 -15.04 5.68
CA ARG A 137 -9.32 -13.59 5.90
C ARG A 137 -9.12 -13.23 7.37
N ARG A 138 -9.86 -13.89 8.28
CA ARG A 138 -9.71 -13.66 9.74
C ARG A 138 -8.32 -14.04 10.25
N LEU A 139 -7.79 -15.19 9.79
CA LEU A 139 -6.46 -15.64 10.18
C LEU A 139 -5.37 -14.67 9.67
N LEU A 140 -5.49 -14.21 8.42
CA LEU A 140 -4.55 -13.27 7.81
C LEU A 140 -4.65 -11.85 8.40
N TYR A 141 -5.83 -11.44 8.87
CA TYR A 141 -5.99 -10.24 9.69
C TYR A 141 -5.20 -10.37 11.00
N GLY A 142 -5.30 -11.53 11.68
CA GLY A 142 -4.51 -11.83 12.88
C GLY A 142 -3.00 -11.74 12.68
N VAL A 143 -2.50 -12.10 11.49
CA VAL A 143 -1.06 -11.95 11.14
C VAL A 143 -0.61 -10.50 11.17
N VAL A 144 -1.45 -9.58 10.72
CA VAL A 144 -1.14 -8.14 10.76
C VAL A 144 -1.34 -7.58 12.16
N GLU A 145 -2.39 -8.02 12.87
CA GLU A 145 -2.64 -7.52 14.23
C GLU A 145 -1.65 -8.02 15.26
N ASN A 146 -1.32 -9.30 15.25
CA ASN A 146 -0.60 -9.96 16.34
C ASN A 146 0.73 -10.58 15.92
N GLY A 147 0.98 -10.70 14.62
CA GLY A 147 2.08 -11.50 14.08
C GLY A 147 3.16 -10.71 13.35
N GLY A 148 3.86 -11.40 12.46
CA GLY A 148 4.98 -10.86 11.68
C GLY A 148 4.60 -9.78 10.65
N GLY A 149 3.31 -9.55 10.42
CA GLY A 149 2.79 -8.53 9.50
C GLY A 149 2.49 -7.17 10.13
N LYS A 150 2.76 -6.97 11.41
CA LYS A 150 2.36 -5.77 12.17
C LYS A 150 2.81 -4.43 11.57
N ASN A 151 3.92 -4.41 10.84
CA ASN A 151 4.40 -3.20 10.17
C ASN A 151 3.57 -2.83 8.91
N ALA A 152 2.57 -3.64 8.54
CA ALA A 152 1.57 -3.29 7.53
C ALA A 152 0.28 -2.72 8.13
N LYS A 153 0.21 -2.52 9.46
CA LYS A 153 -0.93 -1.85 10.08
C LYS A 153 -1.09 -0.44 9.53
N THR A 154 -2.32 -0.12 9.17
CA THR A 154 -2.71 1.19 8.63
C THR A 154 -3.82 1.75 9.52
N SER A 155 -3.63 2.98 10.00
CA SER A 155 -4.55 3.59 10.97
C SER A 155 -5.97 3.68 10.42
N GLY A 156 -6.93 3.17 11.19
CA GLY A 156 -8.34 3.17 10.82
C GLY A 156 -8.75 2.13 9.78
N TYR A 157 -7.86 1.22 9.35
CA TYR A 157 -8.19 0.21 8.36
C TYR A 157 -7.84 -1.20 8.82
N ALA A 158 -8.76 -2.14 8.61
CA ALA A 158 -8.51 -3.54 8.85
C ALA A 158 -7.73 -4.16 7.68
N ILE A 159 -6.44 -4.40 7.88
CA ILE A 159 -5.54 -4.98 6.88
C ILE A 159 -5.32 -6.46 7.20
N GLY A 160 -5.50 -7.32 6.20
CA GLY A 160 -5.05 -8.71 6.28
C GLY A 160 -3.84 -8.94 5.39
N GLY A 161 -2.95 -9.87 5.77
CA GLY A 161 -1.79 -10.12 4.91
C GLY A 161 -0.82 -11.16 5.46
N LYS A 162 0.25 -11.41 4.70
CA LYS A 162 1.32 -12.33 5.07
C LYS A 162 2.66 -11.86 4.56
N THR A 163 3.65 -11.88 5.43
CA THR A 163 5.06 -11.65 5.08
C THR A 163 5.68 -12.89 4.47
N GLY A 164 6.61 -12.69 3.55
CA GLY A 164 7.48 -13.72 3.00
C GLY A 164 8.95 -13.28 3.09
N THR A 165 9.84 -14.26 3.19
CA THR A 165 11.29 -14.05 3.13
C THR A 165 11.90 -15.22 2.41
N ALA A 166 12.37 -15.01 1.19
CA ALA A 166 12.98 -16.03 0.36
C ALA A 166 14.50 -15.82 0.26
N GLN A 167 15.25 -16.90 0.29
CA GLN A 167 16.68 -16.89 0.04
C GLN A 167 16.97 -16.65 -1.43
N ILE A 168 18.03 -15.92 -1.73
CA ILE A 168 18.48 -15.65 -3.09
C ILE A 168 19.48 -16.69 -3.54
N TYR A 169 19.29 -17.19 -4.75
CA TYR A 169 20.22 -18.11 -5.40
C TYR A 169 21.01 -17.36 -6.48
N LYS A 170 22.34 -17.36 -6.36
CA LYS A 170 23.25 -16.87 -7.40
C LYS A 170 24.18 -18.00 -7.82
N ASN A 171 24.27 -18.29 -9.11
CA ASN A 171 25.12 -19.34 -9.66
C ASN A 171 24.91 -20.72 -9.00
N GLY A 172 23.65 -21.07 -8.69
CA GLY A 172 23.28 -22.35 -8.07
C GLY A 172 23.59 -22.47 -6.57
N LYS A 173 24.04 -21.39 -5.92
CA LYS A 173 24.33 -21.34 -4.48
C LYS A 173 23.39 -20.37 -3.78
N ILE A 174 23.10 -20.68 -2.51
CA ILE A 174 22.34 -19.78 -1.63
C ILE A 174 23.26 -18.67 -1.16
N GLU A 175 22.87 -17.44 -1.37
CA GLU A 175 23.48 -16.25 -0.76
C GLU A 175 22.94 -16.08 0.67
N SER A 176 23.71 -16.46 1.65
CA SER A 176 23.26 -16.58 3.05
C SER A 176 22.82 -15.27 3.70
N ASN A 177 23.25 -14.13 3.15
CA ASN A 177 23.01 -12.79 3.72
C ASN A 177 22.07 -11.93 2.87
N LEU A 178 21.50 -12.50 1.80
CA LEU A 178 20.62 -11.77 0.89
C LEU A 178 19.26 -12.47 0.79
N HIS A 179 18.20 -11.66 0.90
CA HIS A 179 16.84 -12.15 0.84
C HIS A 179 15.97 -11.31 -0.10
N ILE A 180 14.90 -11.94 -0.58
CA ILE A 180 13.75 -11.24 -1.14
C ILE A 180 12.71 -11.14 -0.03
N GLY A 181 12.55 -9.93 0.52
CA GLY A 181 11.47 -9.62 1.44
C GLY A 181 10.18 -9.36 0.67
N SER A 182 9.08 -9.94 1.11
CA SER A 182 7.78 -9.69 0.48
C SER A 182 6.66 -9.54 1.50
N PHE A 183 5.60 -8.85 1.09
CA PHE A 183 4.34 -8.78 1.81
C PHE A 183 3.20 -8.83 0.80
N VAL A 184 2.29 -9.77 0.98
CA VAL A 184 1.01 -9.78 0.30
C VAL A 184 -0.06 -9.33 1.28
N GLY A 185 -0.84 -8.33 0.90
CA GLY A 185 -1.88 -7.76 1.74
C GLY A 185 -3.17 -7.52 0.99
N PHE A 186 -4.26 -7.35 1.74
CA PHE A 186 -5.58 -7.02 1.22
C PHE A 186 -6.37 -6.18 2.22
N ALA A 187 -7.27 -5.38 1.72
CA ALA A 187 -8.12 -4.50 2.53
C ALA A 187 -9.48 -4.23 1.85
N PRO A 188 -10.54 -3.95 2.65
CA PRO A 188 -10.69 -4.26 4.08
C PRO A 188 -10.63 -5.76 4.36
N ALA A 189 -10.20 -6.18 5.56
CA ALA A 189 -10.00 -7.60 5.86
C ALA A 189 -11.29 -8.42 5.76
N GLU A 190 -12.44 -7.86 6.10
CA GLU A 190 -13.74 -8.56 6.05
C GLU A 190 -14.31 -8.66 4.64
N SER A 191 -14.21 -7.59 3.85
CA SER A 191 -14.72 -7.50 2.49
C SER A 191 -13.69 -6.87 1.56
N PRO A 192 -12.68 -7.63 1.11
CA PRO A 192 -11.56 -7.09 0.33
C PRO A 192 -12.01 -6.41 -0.97
N LYS A 193 -11.59 -5.16 -1.15
CA LYS A 193 -11.74 -4.40 -2.40
C LYS A 193 -10.44 -4.35 -3.19
N VAL A 194 -9.30 -4.47 -2.50
CA VAL A 194 -7.98 -4.40 -3.10
C VAL A 194 -7.04 -5.40 -2.45
N ALA A 195 -6.13 -5.92 -3.25
CA ALA A 195 -4.97 -6.69 -2.79
C ALA A 195 -3.71 -6.13 -3.43
N LEU A 196 -2.60 -6.17 -2.70
CA LEU A 196 -1.29 -5.76 -3.19
C LEU A 196 -0.21 -6.77 -2.82
N LEU A 197 0.83 -6.80 -3.62
CA LEU A 197 2.05 -7.54 -3.36
C LEU A 197 3.24 -6.59 -3.47
N VAL A 198 3.95 -6.40 -2.37
CA VAL A 198 5.21 -5.65 -2.33
C VAL A 198 6.36 -6.63 -2.21
N THR A 199 7.38 -6.48 -3.07
CA THR A 199 8.62 -7.28 -3.03
C THR A 199 9.82 -6.36 -3.03
N VAL A 200 10.76 -6.63 -2.14
CA VAL A 200 12.03 -5.89 -2.04
C VAL A 200 13.18 -6.89 -2.16
N ASN A 201 13.95 -6.72 -3.21
CA ASN A 201 15.10 -7.58 -3.51
C ASN A 201 16.37 -6.99 -2.93
N GLU A 202 17.16 -7.82 -2.24
CA GLU A 202 18.50 -7.47 -1.77
C GLU A 202 18.51 -6.15 -0.97
N ALA A 203 17.57 -6.00 -0.02
CA ALA A 203 17.50 -4.80 0.82
C ALA A 203 18.81 -4.55 1.55
N LYS A 204 19.24 -3.30 1.58
CA LYS A 204 20.49 -2.88 2.26
C LYS A 204 20.33 -2.76 3.78
N VAL A 205 19.08 -2.78 4.30
CA VAL A 205 18.77 -2.73 5.73
C VAL A 205 18.81 -4.13 6.35
N LYS A 206 19.08 -4.22 7.65
CA LYS A 206 19.06 -5.46 8.42
C LYS A 206 18.14 -5.31 9.64
N PRO A 207 17.31 -6.31 9.94
CA PRO A 207 17.06 -7.55 9.17
C PRO A 207 16.31 -7.27 7.87
N ASP A 208 16.70 -7.95 6.78
CA ASP A 208 16.14 -7.79 5.44
C ASP A 208 14.91 -8.69 5.18
N PHE A 209 14.09 -8.89 6.21
CA PHE A 209 12.89 -9.71 6.15
C PHE A 209 11.69 -8.94 5.59
N GLY A 210 10.72 -9.64 5.01
CA GLY A 210 9.53 -9.01 4.42
C GLY A 210 8.74 -8.13 5.40
N GLY A 211 8.74 -8.47 6.69
CA GLY A 211 8.10 -7.66 7.74
C GLY A 211 8.78 -6.31 7.99
N THR A 212 10.06 -6.17 7.67
CA THR A 212 10.84 -4.93 7.86
C THR A 212 11.07 -4.18 6.56
N THR A 213 11.05 -4.87 5.43
CA THR A 213 11.41 -4.28 4.13
C THR A 213 10.22 -4.07 3.19
N ALA A 214 9.18 -4.90 3.27
CA ALA A 214 8.03 -4.82 2.36
C ALA A 214 6.73 -4.37 3.06
N ALA A 215 6.49 -4.81 4.30
CA ALA A 215 5.26 -4.49 5.03
C ALA A 215 5.08 -2.98 5.30
N PRO A 216 6.12 -2.18 5.65
CA PRO A 216 5.96 -0.74 5.82
C PRO A 216 5.51 -0.02 4.55
N PHE A 217 6.06 -0.38 3.39
CA PHE A 217 5.61 0.19 2.11
C PHE A 217 4.17 -0.20 1.77
N ALA A 218 3.77 -1.43 2.12
CA ALA A 218 2.38 -1.84 1.96
C ALA A 218 1.43 -1.01 2.82
N ALA A 219 1.82 -0.66 4.06
CA ALA A 219 1.05 0.23 4.92
C ALA A 219 0.84 1.61 4.28
N GLN A 220 1.92 2.22 3.78
CA GLN A 220 1.86 3.52 3.10
C GLN A 220 0.96 3.46 1.86
N ILE A 221 1.11 2.43 1.02
CA ILE A 221 0.26 2.26 -0.16
C ILE A 221 -1.21 2.13 0.25
N PHE A 222 -1.54 1.32 1.28
CA PHE A 222 -2.91 1.19 1.76
C PHE A 222 -3.47 2.51 2.30
N GLU A 223 -2.67 3.28 3.03
CA GLU A 223 -3.08 4.58 3.57
C GLU A 223 -3.51 5.54 2.46
N GLU A 224 -2.83 5.52 1.32
CA GLU A 224 -3.13 6.39 0.18
C GLU A 224 -4.28 5.87 -0.68
N ILE A 225 -4.32 4.55 -0.98
CA ILE A 225 -5.29 4.04 -1.96
C ILE A 225 -6.66 3.74 -1.35
N LEU A 226 -6.77 3.40 -0.06
CA LEU A 226 -8.06 3.02 0.53
C LEU A 226 -9.08 4.16 0.55
N PRO A 227 -8.73 5.40 0.85
CA PRO A 227 -9.63 6.55 0.69
C PRO A 227 -10.09 6.72 -0.75
N LEU A 228 -9.18 6.59 -1.73
CA LEU A 228 -9.51 6.73 -3.16
C LEU A 228 -10.48 5.64 -3.64
N LEU A 229 -10.43 4.45 -3.03
CA LEU A 229 -11.34 3.35 -3.30
C LEU A 229 -12.67 3.46 -2.53
N GLY A 230 -12.90 4.55 -1.80
CA GLY A 230 -14.10 4.76 -0.98
C GLY A 230 -14.23 3.74 0.15
N VAL A 231 -13.11 3.33 0.74
CA VAL A 231 -13.09 2.45 1.93
C VAL A 231 -13.13 3.31 3.17
N ALA A 232 -14.22 3.23 3.94
CA ALA A 232 -14.36 3.94 5.20
C ALA A 232 -13.41 3.36 6.27
N LYS A 233 -12.92 4.22 7.16
CA LYS A 233 -12.15 3.80 8.33
C LYS A 233 -13.04 3.07 9.34
N THR A 234 -12.52 2.02 9.97
CA THR A 234 -13.25 1.16 10.92
C THR A 234 -13.20 1.64 12.37
N ASP A 235 -12.34 2.60 12.68
CA ASP A 235 -12.11 3.11 14.05
C ASP A 235 -13.09 4.24 14.46
N GLY A 236 -14.15 4.47 13.67
CA GLY A 236 -15.11 5.55 13.91
C GLY A 236 -14.50 6.95 13.71
N SER A 237 -13.23 7.05 13.28
CA SER A 237 -12.75 8.25 12.63
C SER A 237 -13.56 8.34 11.33
N ALA A 238 -14.70 9.06 11.39
CA ALA A 238 -15.57 9.33 10.27
C ALA A 238 -14.71 9.67 9.04
N GLU A 239 -15.16 9.26 7.86
CA GLU A 239 -14.73 9.94 6.63
C GLU A 239 -14.56 11.41 7.01
N ALA A 240 -13.33 11.91 6.93
CA ALA A 240 -13.11 13.31 7.22
C ALA A 240 -14.13 14.03 6.36
N GLU A 241 -15.09 14.67 7.03
CA GLU A 241 -16.26 15.27 6.40
C GLU A 241 -15.78 16.06 5.19
N ARG A 242 -16.24 15.70 4.02
CA ARG A 242 -15.83 16.40 2.80
C ARG A 242 -16.64 17.67 2.71
N VAL A 243 -15.97 18.79 2.71
CA VAL A 243 -16.56 20.13 2.60
C VAL A 243 -16.19 20.75 1.28
N THR A 244 -17.10 21.55 0.74
CA THR A 244 -16.84 22.31 -0.48
C THR A 244 -16.20 23.64 -0.12
N MET A 245 -15.10 23.98 -0.78
CA MET A 245 -14.37 25.23 -0.58
C MET A 245 -15.26 26.43 -0.93
N PRO A 246 -15.62 27.29 0.03
CA PRO A 246 -16.39 28.51 -0.25
C PRO A 246 -15.59 29.52 -1.08
N ASP A 247 -16.26 30.35 -1.84
CA ASP A 247 -15.63 31.54 -2.47
C ASP A 247 -15.49 32.64 -1.45
N VAL A 248 -14.27 32.99 -1.09
CA VAL A 248 -13.94 34.08 -0.18
C VAL A 248 -13.09 35.17 -0.84
N THR A 249 -12.95 35.11 -2.17
CA THR A 249 -12.22 36.11 -2.95
C THR A 249 -12.91 37.49 -2.86
N GLY A 250 -12.13 38.52 -2.65
CA GLY A 250 -12.64 39.90 -2.51
C GLY A 250 -13.17 40.27 -1.12
N MET A 251 -13.21 39.31 -0.18
CA MET A 251 -13.67 39.52 1.20
C MET A 251 -12.56 40.09 2.09
N ASP A 252 -12.96 40.68 3.23
CA ASP A 252 -12.04 40.94 4.33
C ASP A 252 -11.47 39.61 4.87
N VAL A 253 -10.17 39.58 5.17
CA VAL A 253 -9.47 38.35 5.62
C VAL A 253 -10.11 37.73 6.87
N ARG A 254 -10.61 38.58 7.79
CA ARG A 254 -11.25 38.14 9.02
C ARG A 254 -12.56 37.41 8.72
N ASP A 255 -13.36 37.99 7.82
CA ASP A 255 -14.65 37.42 7.42
C ASP A 255 -14.45 36.16 6.57
N ALA A 256 -13.47 36.16 5.66
CA ALA A 256 -13.06 35.02 4.89
C ALA A 256 -12.65 33.84 5.80
N LYS A 257 -11.80 34.07 6.79
CA LYS A 257 -11.39 33.07 7.77
C LYS A 257 -12.56 32.57 8.63
N ALA A 258 -13.54 33.41 8.93
CA ALA A 258 -14.72 32.99 9.66
C ALA A 258 -15.61 32.04 8.84
N ILE A 259 -15.86 32.36 7.57
CA ILE A 259 -16.64 31.55 6.62
C ILE A 259 -15.96 30.19 6.40
N LEU A 260 -14.63 30.17 6.17
CA LEU A 260 -13.87 28.93 5.98
C LEU A 260 -13.92 28.06 7.24
N ARG A 261 -13.78 28.65 8.42
CA ARG A 261 -13.85 27.91 9.70
C ARG A 261 -15.24 27.33 9.94
N GLU A 262 -16.30 28.05 9.58
CA GLU A 262 -17.68 27.56 9.67
C GLU A 262 -17.92 26.37 8.71
N ALA A 263 -17.22 26.37 7.56
CA ALA A 263 -17.17 25.22 6.64
C ALA A 263 -16.17 24.10 7.07
N GLY A 264 -15.55 24.20 8.25
CA GLY A 264 -14.58 23.22 8.74
C GLY A 264 -13.20 23.31 8.04
N ILE A 265 -12.85 24.46 7.47
CA ILE A 265 -11.59 24.71 6.75
C ILE A 265 -10.80 25.77 7.52
N ASP A 266 -9.54 25.46 7.85
CA ASP A 266 -8.60 26.46 8.37
C ASP A 266 -8.00 27.30 7.22
N ALA A 267 -7.44 28.47 7.55
CA ALA A 267 -6.84 29.32 6.52
C ALA A 267 -5.64 30.13 7.04
N VAL A 268 -4.60 30.19 6.19
CA VAL A 268 -3.42 31.03 6.36
C VAL A 268 -3.36 32.08 5.24
N THR A 269 -2.63 33.17 5.46
CA THR A 269 -2.45 34.25 4.49
C THR A 269 -0.99 34.40 4.09
N ASP A 270 -0.72 34.82 2.86
CA ASP A 270 0.61 35.10 2.32
C ASP A 270 1.18 36.47 2.77
N GLY A 271 0.42 37.23 3.54
CA GLY A 271 0.81 38.57 4.03
C GLY A 271 -0.22 39.18 4.99
N GLU A 272 -0.10 40.50 5.27
CA GLU A 272 -0.89 41.23 6.26
C GLU A 272 -1.95 42.15 5.66
N SER A 273 -2.22 42.10 4.34
CA SER A 273 -3.26 42.93 3.72
C SER A 273 -4.67 42.51 4.20
N PRO A 274 -5.60 43.46 4.35
CA PRO A 274 -6.93 43.17 4.91
C PRO A 274 -7.88 42.45 3.95
N ARG A 275 -7.56 42.36 2.65
CA ARG A 275 -8.48 41.83 1.62
C ARG A 275 -7.90 40.62 0.88
N VAL A 276 -8.72 39.60 0.73
CA VAL A 276 -8.36 38.38 -0.04
C VAL A 276 -8.42 38.73 -1.53
N THR A 277 -7.31 38.55 -2.24
CA THR A 277 -7.19 38.73 -3.69
C THR A 277 -7.29 37.41 -4.46
N GLY A 278 -7.07 36.31 -3.77
CA GLY A 278 -7.18 34.96 -4.34
C GLY A 278 -7.21 33.91 -3.24
N GLN A 279 -7.60 32.70 -3.59
CA GLN A 279 -7.66 31.57 -2.65
C GLN A 279 -7.19 30.25 -3.31
N LEU A 280 -6.63 29.37 -2.49
CA LEU A 280 -6.27 28.01 -2.89
C LEU A 280 -6.68 27.01 -1.83
N PRO A 281 -7.37 25.91 -2.17
CA PRO A 281 -7.92 25.55 -3.49
C PRO A 281 -8.96 26.54 -4.02
N PRO A 282 -9.24 26.51 -5.33
CA PRO A 282 -10.31 27.32 -5.91
C PRO A 282 -11.67 27.04 -5.27
N ALA A 283 -12.56 28.03 -5.29
CA ALA A 283 -13.95 27.88 -4.87
C ALA A 283 -14.62 26.69 -5.59
N GLY A 284 -15.44 25.93 -4.87
CA GLY A 284 -16.12 24.73 -5.39
C GLY A 284 -15.28 23.45 -5.33
N THR A 285 -13.99 23.50 -5.00
CA THR A 285 -13.16 22.31 -4.79
C THR A 285 -13.62 21.54 -3.55
N THR A 286 -13.76 20.22 -3.66
CA THR A 286 -14.06 19.37 -2.50
C THR A 286 -12.78 19.03 -1.75
N VAL A 287 -12.70 19.41 -0.48
CA VAL A 287 -11.57 19.16 0.45
C VAL A 287 -12.04 18.39 1.68
N GLN A 288 -11.12 17.85 2.45
CA GLN A 288 -11.45 17.24 3.76
C GLN A 288 -11.67 18.34 4.81
N ALA A 289 -12.59 18.14 5.74
CA ALA A 289 -12.73 19.00 6.92
C ALA A 289 -11.40 19.01 7.70
N GLY A 290 -11.00 20.20 8.19
CA GLY A 290 -9.68 20.41 8.76
C GLY A 290 -8.58 20.74 7.73
N PHE A 291 -8.92 20.82 6.43
CA PHE A 291 -7.99 21.32 5.41
C PHE A 291 -7.59 22.77 5.71
N CYS A 292 -6.33 23.12 5.44
CA CYS A 292 -5.83 24.50 5.61
C CYS A 292 -5.67 25.17 4.25
N ALA A 293 -6.54 26.13 3.95
CA ALA A 293 -6.52 26.91 2.72
C ALA A 293 -5.48 28.04 2.77
N MET A 294 -4.91 28.38 1.63
CA MET A 294 -4.09 29.59 1.45
C MET A 294 -4.95 30.72 0.90
N LEU A 295 -4.92 31.86 1.57
CA LEU A 295 -5.54 33.09 1.12
C LEU A 295 -4.46 34.08 0.66
N TYR A 296 -4.51 34.48 -0.59
CA TYR A 296 -3.62 35.47 -1.17
C TYR A 296 -4.18 36.87 -0.84
N VAL A 297 -3.34 37.73 -0.29
CA VAL A 297 -3.69 39.08 0.16
C VAL A 297 -2.73 40.14 -0.37
N THR A 298 -1.59 39.76 -0.93
CA THR A 298 -0.54 40.67 -1.43
C THR A 298 -0.81 41.23 -2.82
N GLY A 299 -1.93 40.86 -3.46
CA GLY A 299 -2.30 41.35 -4.80
C GLY A 299 -1.64 40.55 -5.94
N GLU A 300 -0.87 39.53 -5.63
CA GLU A 300 -0.44 38.53 -6.63
C GLU A 300 -1.65 37.69 -7.03
N THR A 301 -1.81 37.48 -8.35
CA THR A 301 -2.88 36.61 -8.86
C THR A 301 -2.60 35.19 -8.40
N ALA A 302 -3.57 34.51 -7.76
CA ALA A 302 -3.44 33.11 -7.43
C ALA A 302 -3.03 32.34 -8.70
N PRO A 303 -1.92 31.57 -8.69
CA PRO A 303 -1.48 30.83 -9.85
C PRO A 303 -2.57 29.86 -10.32
N GLN A 304 -2.59 29.54 -11.61
CA GLN A 304 -3.61 28.61 -12.14
C GLN A 304 -3.39 27.19 -11.62
N ALA A 305 -4.46 26.42 -11.45
CA ALA A 305 -4.48 25.11 -10.80
C ALA A 305 -3.53 24.04 -11.43
N GLN A 306 -2.87 24.33 -12.54
CA GLN A 306 -1.90 23.44 -13.21
C GLN A 306 -0.48 23.50 -12.63
N ASP A 307 -0.16 24.49 -11.80
CA ASP A 307 1.19 24.77 -11.31
C ASP A 307 1.35 24.49 -9.79
N TYR A 308 0.44 23.69 -9.21
CA TYR A 308 0.47 23.39 -7.78
C TYR A 308 0.77 21.92 -7.50
N ALA A 309 1.71 21.71 -6.58
CA ALA A 309 2.00 20.41 -6.03
C ALA A 309 1.61 20.33 -4.56
N ARG A 310 1.40 19.13 -4.05
CA ARG A 310 1.16 18.88 -2.63
C ARG A 310 2.48 18.96 -1.87
N VAL A 311 2.55 19.84 -0.89
CA VAL A 311 3.75 19.99 -0.03
C VAL A 311 3.96 18.71 0.81
N PRO A 312 5.11 18.03 0.70
CA PRO A 312 5.41 16.87 1.54
C PRO A 312 5.44 17.24 3.02
N ASP A 313 5.00 16.31 3.87
CA ASP A 313 5.21 16.42 5.31
C ASP A 313 6.62 15.93 5.63
N VAL A 314 7.47 16.84 6.12
CA VAL A 314 8.86 16.54 6.46
C VAL A 314 9.13 16.56 7.96
N LEU A 315 8.09 16.71 8.81
CA LEU A 315 8.26 16.71 10.25
C LEU A 315 8.89 15.39 10.75
N GLY A 316 9.89 15.50 11.62
CA GLY A 316 10.62 14.36 12.16
C GLY A 316 11.72 13.79 11.26
N LEU A 317 11.87 14.29 10.03
CA LEU A 317 12.96 13.91 9.12
C LEU A 317 14.22 14.73 9.40
N ASP A 318 15.39 14.19 9.03
CA ASP A 318 16.62 14.96 9.04
C ASP A 318 16.65 15.97 7.87
N MET A 319 17.65 16.87 7.90
CA MET A 319 17.79 17.95 6.91
C MET A 319 17.96 17.41 5.47
N ARG A 320 18.66 16.29 5.30
CA ARG A 320 18.91 15.69 4.00
C ARG A 320 17.66 14.99 3.45
N GLU A 321 16.95 14.25 4.31
CA GLU A 321 15.70 13.58 3.98
C GLU A 321 14.61 14.58 3.63
N SER A 322 14.50 15.66 4.43
CA SER A 322 13.56 16.78 4.19
C SER A 322 13.81 17.45 2.85
N ALA A 323 15.10 17.77 2.54
CA ALA A 323 15.46 18.38 1.27
C ALA A 323 15.18 17.47 0.07
N GLN A 324 15.36 16.16 0.23
CA GLN A 324 15.08 15.19 -0.82
C GLN A 324 13.60 15.05 -1.07
N ALA A 325 12.78 14.94 -0.02
CA ALA A 325 11.32 14.83 -0.13
C ALA A 325 10.73 16.06 -0.83
N LEU A 326 11.08 17.26 -0.38
CA LEU A 326 10.60 18.51 -0.97
C LEU A 326 11.00 18.66 -2.44
N ARG A 327 12.24 18.31 -2.79
CA ARG A 327 12.72 18.41 -4.18
C ARG A 327 12.03 17.44 -5.13
N LEU A 328 11.66 16.23 -4.68
CA LEU A 328 10.95 15.25 -5.50
C LEU A 328 9.58 15.74 -5.95
N ASP A 329 8.93 16.56 -5.11
CA ASP A 329 7.60 17.12 -5.38
C ASP A 329 7.66 18.59 -5.88
N GLY A 330 8.84 19.03 -6.35
CA GLY A 330 9.00 20.32 -7.02
C GLY A 330 9.19 21.52 -6.10
N PHE A 331 9.51 21.30 -4.81
CA PHE A 331 9.72 22.37 -3.84
C PHE A 331 11.18 22.62 -3.52
N GLU A 332 11.52 23.84 -3.09
CA GLU A 332 12.83 24.18 -2.54
C GLU A 332 12.77 24.22 -1.01
N MET A 333 13.82 23.76 -0.34
CA MET A 333 13.92 23.86 1.12
C MET A 333 14.67 25.11 1.55
N ASN A 334 14.09 25.85 2.48
CA ASN A 334 14.76 26.90 3.27
C ASN A 334 14.94 26.36 4.70
N ALA A 335 16.18 25.97 5.05
CA ALA A 335 16.46 25.32 6.32
C ALA A 335 16.87 26.32 7.40
N GLN A 336 16.35 26.17 8.62
CA GLN A 336 16.75 26.92 9.82
C GLN A 336 16.99 25.95 10.98
N GLY A 337 18.13 26.08 11.66
CA GLY A 337 18.52 25.21 12.79
C GLY A 337 19.17 23.90 12.37
N ASP A 338 19.36 23.01 13.34
CA ASP A 338 19.99 21.69 13.18
C ASP A 338 19.19 20.62 13.93
N GLY A 339 19.26 19.36 13.47
CA GLY A 339 18.57 18.23 14.08
C GLY A 339 17.46 17.66 13.21
N LEU A 340 16.28 17.43 13.80
CA LEU A 340 15.09 16.93 13.09
C LEU A 340 14.11 18.06 12.81
N ALA A 341 13.40 17.98 11.71
CA ALA A 341 12.38 18.95 11.33
C ALA A 341 11.26 19.02 12.39
N ALA A 342 11.17 20.12 13.09
CA ALA A 342 10.19 20.38 14.14
C ALA A 342 8.99 21.19 13.63
N ARG A 343 9.19 22.03 12.62
CA ARG A 343 8.16 22.86 11.98
C ARG A 343 8.44 23.01 10.50
N GLN A 344 7.39 23.15 9.71
CA GLN A 344 7.48 23.53 8.30
C GLN A 344 6.39 24.54 7.91
N SER A 345 6.70 25.38 6.93
CA SER A 345 5.74 26.31 6.32
C SER A 345 6.07 26.51 4.84
N PRO A 346 5.13 26.21 3.91
CA PRO A 346 3.78 25.71 4.14
C PRO A 346 3.77 24.35 4.86
N ILE A 347 2.64 24.05 5.52
CA ILE A 347 2.48 22.80 6.28
C ILE A 347 2.36 21.59 5.34
N GLY A 348 2.84 20.42 5.80
CA GLY A 348 2.74 19.16 5.09
C GLY A 348 1.29 18.82 4.73
N GLY A 349 1.08 18.34 3.51
CA GLY A 349 -0.23 18.03 2.97
C GLY A 349 -1.00 19.22 2.36
N SER A 350 -0.55 20.46 2.56
CA SER A 350 -1.11 21.62 1.86
C SER A 350 -0.69 21.65 0.38
N TYR A 351 -1.33 22.47 -0.42
CA TYR A 351 -0.92 22.72 -1.80
C TYR A 351 -0.22 24.06 -1.91
N ALA A 352 0.89 24.11 -2.63
CA ALA A 352 1.63 25.32 -2.92
C ALA A 352 2.14 25.29 -4.37
N PRO A 353 2.43 26.46 -4.98
CA PRO A 353 3.02 26.52 -6.31
C PRO A 353 4.31 25.67 -6.39
N GLU A 354 4.53 25.00 -7.50
CA GLU A 354 5.83 24.37 -7.77
C GLU A 354 6.95 25.43 -7.70
N GLY A 355 8.08 25.09 -7.11
CA GLY A 355 9.17 26.03 -6.84
C GLY A 355 9.02 26.84 -5.55
N THR A 356 7.92 26.70 -4.81
CA THR A 356 7.76 27.38 -3.51
C THR A 356 8.88 26.95 -2.56
N GLN A 357 9.48 27.93 -1.87
CA GLN A 357 10.42 27.67 -0.78
C GLN A 357 9.66 27.25 0.48
N VAL A 358 9.87 26.02 0.92
CA VAL A 358 9.32 25.51 2.17
C VAL A 358 10.33 25.80 3.29
N LEU A 359 9.96 26.69 4.21
CA LEU A 359 10.74 26.93 5.42
C LEU A 359 10.61 25.73 6.34
N VAL A 360 11.75 25.10 6.68
CA VAL A 360 11.80 23.99 7.64
C VAL A 360 12.69 24.37 8.80
N THR A 361 12.13 24.37 10.01
CA THR A 361 12.88 24.63 11.25
C THR A 361 13.27 23.30 11.87
N PHE A 362 14.58 23.10 12.07
CA PHE A 362 15.16 21.91 12.68
C PHE A 362 15.52 22.18 14.14
N GLU A 363 15.24 21.23 15.01
CA GLU A 363 15.56 21.30 16.44
C GLU A 363 16.28 20.01 16.85
N MET A 364 17.26 20.13 17.77
CA MET A 364 17.93 18.94 18.33
C MET A 364 16.94 18.17 19.19
N PRO A 365 16.91 16.82 19.10
CA PRO A 365 15.99 15.98 19.86
C PRO A 365 16.25 16.02 21.37
#